data_11712e710deee46db1aa897e1a75a7dc
#
_entry.id   11712e710deee46db1aa897e1a75a7dc
#
_cell.length_a   1.000
_cell.length_b   1.000
_cell.length_c   1.000
_cell.angle_alpha   90.00
_cell.angle_beta   90.00
_cell.angle_gamma   90.00
#
_symmetry.space_group_name_H-M   'P 1'
#
loop_
_entity.id
_entity.type
_entity.pdbx_description
1 polymer ?
#
loop_
_entity_poly.entity_id
_entity_poly.type
_entity_poly.pdbx_seq_one_letter_code
_entity_poly.pdbx_strand_id
1 'polypeptide(L)'
;SRGLGDVYKRQNKYLLTLQNVGVTLDENGNKVVLAEDVRNNNGRAIKSQFWTDNRVNHVDEPVNAIVWLMKDKTLPPILKIDDPILASTMGATLATRRSTAEKLDANVDPNALVIEPYANPFRTYPLVRDYESYKKLFKECGVDCYIMNTGFFLEKKIPKEVTLDLLERLVEGDLQFEPFGAYENLSYVEVPGFEPPFDVREYHH
;
A
#
# COMPACT_ATOMS: atom_id res chain seq x y z
N SER A 1 6.70 1.28 -42.22
CA SER A 1 5.34 0.77 -41.91
C SER A 1 5.28 -0.30 -40.80
N ARG A 2 6.39 -0.84 -40.32
CA ARG A 2 6.39 -1.81 -39.22
C ARG A 2 6.12 -1.19 -37.83
N GLY A 3 6.43 0.08 -37.64
CA GLY A 3 6.29 0.73 -36.32
C GLY A 3 4.84 1.04 -35.91
N LEU A 4 3.98 1.40 -36.85
CA LEU A 4 2.59 1.76 -36.55
C LEU A 4 1.72 0.55 -36.17
N GLY A 5 1.97 -0.60 -36.76
CA GLY A 5 1.24 -1.82 -36.41
C GLY A 5 1.54 -2.33 -34.99
N ASP A 6 2.77 -2.17 -34.50
CA ASP A 6 3.17 -2.61 -33.17
C ASP A 6 2.67 -1.65 -32.09
N VAL A 7 2.64 -0.35 -32.35
CA VAL A 7 2.06 0.65 -31.45
C VAL A 7 0.56 0.43 -31.34
N TYR A 8 -0.14 0.20 -32.45
CA TYR A 8 -1.58 -0.07 -32.46
C TYR A 8 -1.94 -1.38 -31.72
N LYS A 9 -1.15 -2.43 -31.88
CA LYS A 9 -1.32 -3.69 -31.15
C LYS A 9 -1.10 -3.50 -29.65
N ARG A 10 -0.09 -2.72 -29.24
CA ARG A 10 0.18 -2.42 -27.82
C ARG A 10 -0.93 -1.59 -27.21
N GLN A 11 -1.44 -0.57 -27.91
CA GLN A 11 -2.56 0.25 -27.42
C GLN A 11 -3.83 -0.58 -27.26
N ASN A 12 -4.15 -1.46 -28.21
CA ASN A 12 -5.31 -2.34 -28.08
C ASN A 12 -5.15 -3.33 -26.92
N LYS A 13 -3.95 -3.89 -26.73
CA LYS A 13 -3.65 -4.78 -25.60
C LYS A 13 -3.84 -4.05 -24.27
N TYR A 14 -3.34 -2.82 -24.17
CA TYR A 14 -3.53 -1.98 -22.98
C TYR A 14 -5.01 -1.73 -22.67
N LEU A 15 -5.81 -1.34 -23.66
CA LEU A 15 -7.25 -1.10 -23.48
C LEU A 15 -8.01 -2.34 -23.01
N LEU A 16 -7.60 -3.54 -23.44
CA LEU A 16 -8.17 -4.81 -22.97
C LEU A 16 -7.88 -5.09 -21.49
N THR A 17 -6.82 -4.51 -20.93
CA THR A 17 -6.43 -4.71 -19.53
C THR A 17 -7.20 -3.82 -18.57
N LEU A 18 -7.83 -2.75 -19.06
CA LEU A 18 -8.51 -1.76 -18.22
C LEU A 18 -9.95 -2.17 -17.91
N GLN A 19 -10.41 -1.76 -16.73
CA GLN A 19 -11.81 -1.90 -16.30
C GLN A 19 -12.34 -0.55 -15.85
N ASN A 20 -13.64 -0.32 -16.05
CA ASN A 20 -14.36 0.87 -15.62
C ASN A 20 -13.76 2.18 -16.16
N VAL A 21 -13.30 2.18 -17.40
CA VAL A 21 -12.83 3.38 -18.08
C VAL A 21 -13.70 3.69 -19.30
N GLY A 22 -13.96 4.96 -19.52
CA GLY A 22 -14.51 5.45 -20.77
C GLY A 22 -13.45 5.44 -21.86
N VAL A 23 -13.84 5.13 -23.08
CA VAL A 23 -12.97 5.15 -24.26
C VAL A 23 -13.61 6.00 -25.35
N THR A 24 -12.81 6.84 -25.97
CA THR A 24 -13.21 7.66 -27.12
C THR A 24 -12.18 7.52 -28.24
N LEU A 25 -12.40 8.22 -29.33
CA LEU A 25 -11.44 8.32 -30.44
C LEU A 25 -10.76 9.69 -30.38
N ASP A 26 -9.44 9.72 -30.62
CA ASP A 26 -8.71 10.95 -30.86
C ASP A 26 -8.95 11.49 -32.28
N GLU A 27 -8.33 12.63 -32.61
CA GLU A 27 -8.40 13.27 -33.93
C GLU A 27 -7.91 12.39 -35.08
N ASN A 28 -7.11 11.37 -34.77
CA ASN A 28 -6.56 10.41 -35.72
C ASN A 28 -7.34 9.09 -35.77
N GLY A 29 -8.47 9.00 -35.05
CA GLY A 29 -9.29 7.80 -34.96
C GLY A 29 -8.72 6.69 -34.06
N ASN A 30 -7.73 6.98 -33.23
CA ASN A 30 -7.20 6.00 -32.27
C ASN A 30 -8.07 5.98 -31.02
N LYS A 31 -8.22 4.80 -30.42
CA LYS A 31 -8.90 4.66 -29.14
C LYS A 31 -8.04 5.21 -28.02
N VAL A 32 -8.57 6.15 -27.26
CA VAL A 32 -7.93 6.76 -26.10
C VAL A 32 -8.83 6.64 -24.87
N VAL A 33 -8.22 6.51 -23.71
CA VAL A 33 -8.96 6.49 -22.44
C VAL A 33 -9.34 7.92 -22.08
N LEU A 34 -10.60 8.12 -21.72
CA LEU A 34 -11.08 9.39 -21.18
C LEU A 34 -10.43 9.62 -19.82
N ALA A 35 -9.71 10.74 -19.67
CA ALA A 35 -9.08 11.13 -18.41
C ALA A 35 -10.13 11.39 -17.33
N GLU A 36 -11.31 11.88 -17.73
CA GLU A 36 -12.44 12.16 -16.86
C GLU A 36 -13.71 11.53 -17.42
N ASP A 37 -14.17 10.47 -16.77
CA ASP A 37 -15.49 9.91 -17.03
C ASP A 37 -16.35 10.09 -15.78
N VAL A 38 -17.35 10.96 -15.89
CA VAL A 38 -18.29 11.28 -14.79
C VAL A 38 -19.09 10.06 -14.31
N ARG A 39 -19.15 9.01 -15.13
CA ARG A 39 -19.87 7.76 -14.81
C ARG A 39 -19.03 6.80 -13.96
N ASN A 40 -17.70 6.94 -13.99
CA ASN A 40 -16.76 6.00 -13.38
C ASN A 40 -15.65 6.74 -12.65
N ASN A 41 -15.76 6.83 -11.34
CA ASN A 41 -14.76 7.52 -10.50
C ASN A 41 -13.48 6.71 -10.26
N ASN A 42 -13.47 5.39 -10.52
CA ASN A 42 -12.39 4.46 -10.18
C ASN A 42 -12.07 3.48 -11.32
N GLY A 43 -11.65 4.00 -12.46
CA GLY A 43 -11.41 3.19 -13.63
C GLY A 43 -9.95 2.78 -13.85
N ARG A 44 -9.39 1.86 -13.05
CA ARG A 44 -7.96 1.55 -13.19
C ARG A 44 -7.53 0.12 -12.89
N ALA A 45 -8.43 -0.83 -12.92
CA ALA A 45 -8.02 -2.22 -12.75
C ALA A 45 -7.30 -2.71 -13.99
N ILE A 46 -6.06 -3.17 -13.83
CA ILE A 46 -5.28 -3.80 -14.89
C ILE A 46 -5.37 -5.31 -14.74
N LYS A 47 -5.93 -5.97 -15.74
CA LYS A 47 -5.93 -7.44 -15.83
C LYS A 47 -4.60 -7.90 -16.41
N SER A 48 -3.61 -8.17 -15.58
CA SER A 48 -2.25 -8.52 -16.00
C SER A 48 -2.19 -9.76 -16.92
N GLN A 49 -3.17 -10.67 -16.82
CA GLN A 49 -3.27 -11.85 -17.71
C GLN A 49 -3.45 -11.49 -19.20
N PHE A 50 -3.95 -10.29 -19.51
CA PHE A 50 -4.05 -9.79 -20.88
C PHE A 50 -2.83 -8.96 -21.30
N TRP A 51 -1.97 -8.64 -20.34
CA TRP A 51 -0.78 -7.83 -20.57
C TRP A 51 0.47 -8.65 -20.81
N THR A 52 0.67 -9.69 -20.00
CA THR A 52 1.89 -10.52 -20.05
C THR A 52 1.57 -12.00 -19.87
N ASP A 53 2.28 -12.83 -20.63
CA ASP A 53 2.25 -14.28 -20.48
C ASP A 53 3.06 -14.75 -19.26
N ASN A 54 3.93 -13.88 -18.70
CA ASN A 54 4.73 -14.17 -17.51
C ASN A 54 3.97 -13.97 -16.21
N ARG A 55 2.66 -13.78 -16.27
CA ARG A 55 1.85 -13.66 -15.06
C ARG A 55 1.85 -14.96 -14.29
N VAL A 56 2.20 -14.87 -13.01
CA VAL A 56 1.99 -15.96 -12.06
C VAL A 56 0.59 -15.86 -11.47
N ASN A 57 -0.12 -16.98 -11.40
CA ASN A 57 -1.41 -17.10 -10.71
C ASN A 57 -1.24 -17.68 -9.30
N HIS A 58 -0.08 -18.21 -9.01
CA HIS A 58 0.27 -18.89 -7.78
C HIS A 58 1.74 -18.60 -7.45
N VAL A 59 2.04 -18.39 -6.17
CA VAL A 59 3.39 -18.26 -5.66
C VAL A 59 3.63 -19.49 -4.80
N ASP A 60 4.57 -20.32 -5.20
CA ASP A 60 4.86 -21.63 -4.55
C ASP A 60 5.64 -21.45 -3.23
N GLU A 61 6.40 -20.37 -3.13
CA GLU A 61 7.18 -20.07 -1.96
C GLU A 61 6.36 -19.32 -0.90
N PRO A 62 6.58 -19.59 0.41
CA PRO A 62 5.89 -18.88 1.46
C PRO A 62 6.29 -17.39 1.49
N VAL A 63 5.33 -16.55 1.87
CA VAL A 63 5.58 -15.13 2.15
C VAL A 63 6.38 -15.03 3.45
N ASN A 64 7.48 -14.28 3.43
CA ASN A 64 8.36 -14.12 4.60
C ASN A 64 8.01 -12.87 5.41
N ALA A 65 7.47 -11.84 4.76
CA ALA A 65 7.13 -10.58 5.42
C ALA A 65 5.87 -9.95 4.83
N ILE A 66 5.14 -9.22 5.66
CA ILE A 66 4.02 -8.37 5.27
C ILE A 66 4.35 -6.95 5.68
N VAL A 67 4.22 -6.02 4.74
CA VAL A 67 4.42 -4.59 4.96
C VAL A 67 3.09 -3.86 4.78
N TRP A 68 2.55 -3.31 5.87
CA TRP A 68 1.39 -2.44 5.82
C TRP A 68 1.81 -1.03 5.41
N LEU A 69 1.35 -0.57 4.26
CA LEU A 69 1.57 0.81 3.83
C LEU A 69 0.47 1.71 4.38
N MET A 70 0.85 2.73 5.15
CA MET A 70 -0.12 3.65 5.73
C MET A 70 0.38 5.11 5.68
N LYS A 71 -0.49 6.03 6.08
CA LYS A 71 -0.20 7.47 6.17
C LYS A 71 -0.72 7.97 7.50
N ASP A 72 0.02 7.71 8.54
CA ASP A 72 -0.29 8.16 9.90
C ASP A 72 0.87 8.98 10.45
N LYS A 73 0.60 10.23 10.81
CA LYS A 73 1.64 11.16 11.29
C LYS A 73 2.18 10.83 12.68
N THR A 74 1.53 9.95 13.40
CA THR A 74 1.97 9.51 14.74
C THR A 74 3.01 8.40 14.68
N LEU A 75 3.20 7.79 13.51
CA LEU A 75 4.11 6.66 13.32
C LEU A 75 5.39 7.07 12.60
N PRO A 76 6.56 6.55 13.04
CA PRO A 76 7.82 6.76 12.35
C PRO A 76 7.82 6.13 10.94
N PRO A 77 8.87 6.38 10.12
CA PRO A 77 8.92 5.86 8.75
C PRO A 77 8.75 4.36 8.61
N ILE A 78 9.28 3.59 9.57
CA ILE A 78 9.12 2.13 9.59
C ILE A 78 9.02 1.61 11.03
N LEU A 79 8.10 0.65 11.23
CA LEU A 79 7.94 -0.11 12.47
C LEU A 79 7.96 -1.61 12.17
N LYS A 80 8.50 -2.39 13.09
CA LYS A 80 8.34 -3.85 13.14
C LYS A 80 7.42 -4.22 14.30
N ILE A 81 6.58 -5.23 14.09
CA ILE A 81 5.65 -5.75 15.10
C ILE A 81 5.95 -7.23 15.30
N ASP A 82 6.41 -7.59 16.49
CA ASP A 82 6.83 -8.97 16.81
C ASP A 82 5.71 -9.82 17.46
N ASP A 83 4.62 -9.20 17.93
CA ASP A 83 3.47 -9.92 18.47
C ASP A 83 2.40 -10.21 17.42
N PRO A 84 2.00 -11.47 17.19
CA PRO A 84 1.01 -11.86 16.18
C PRO A 84 -0.38 -11.27 16.40
N ILE A 85 -0.80 -11.05 17.65
CA ILE A 85 -2.09 -10.47 17.97
C ILE A 85 -2.05 -8.98 17.63
N LEU A 86 -1.00 -8.30 18.07
CA LEU A 86 -0.81 -6.89 17.78
C LEU A 86 -0.69 -6.64 16.27
N ALA A 87 0.09 -7.45 15.55
CA ALA A 87 0.26 -7.38 14.09
C ALA A 87 -1.10 -7.51 13.37
N SER A 88 -1.91 -8.48 13.77
CA SER A 88 -3.23 -8.68 13.18
C SER A 88 -4.21 -7.56 13.56
N THR A 89 -4.15 -7.05 14.79
CA THR A 89 -4.98 -5.93 15.24
C THR A 89 -4.63 -4.65 14.49
N MET A 90 -3.34 -4.35 14.33
CA MET A 90 -2.89 -3.19 13.55
C MET A 90 -3.35 -3.27 12.10
N GLY A 91 -3.31 -4.44 11.49
CA GLY A 91 -3.90 -4.65 10.17
C GLY A 91 -5.41 -4.39 10.13
N ALA A 92 -6.15 -4.81 11.15
CA ALA A 92 -7.60 -4.61 11.26
C ALA A 92 -7.99 -3.13 11.48
N THR A 93 -7.13 -2.36 12.10
CA THR A 93 -7.35 -0.92 12.43
C THR A 93 -6.51 0.00 11.57
N LEU A 94 -6.00 -0.48 10.45
CA LEU A 94 -5.08 0.23 9.58
C LEU A 94 -5.68 1.57 9.14
N ALA A 95 -5.06 2.66 9.59
CA ALA A 95 -5.47 4.00 9.26
C ALA A 95 -4.64 4.56 8.09
N THR A 96 -5.30 5.14 7.13
CA THR A 96 -4.63 5.78 6.00
C THR A 96 -5.41 7.01 5.55
N ARG A 97 -4.77 7.89 4.81
CA ARG A 97 -5.48 8.94 4.10
C ARG A 97 -5.94 8.42 2.75
N ARG A 98 -7.09 8.90 2.31
CA ARG A 98 -7.61 8.58 0.98
C ARG A 98 -6.59 8.96 -0.10
N SER A 99 -6.56 8.19 -1.15
CA SER A 99 -5.70 8.47 -2.30
C SER A 99 -6.20 9.71 -3.03
N THR A 100 -5.28 10.57 -3.49
CA THR A 100 -5.61 11.70 -4.37
C THR A 100 -6.21 11.26 -5.72
N ALA A 101 -6.12 9.97 -6.04
CA ALA A 101 -6.74 9.39 -7.21
C ALA A 101 -8.25 9.07 -7.03
N GLU A 102 -8.76 9.15 -5.80
CA GLU A 102 -10.18 9.05 -5.54
C GLU A 102 -10.84 10.40 -5.83
N LYS A 103 -11.93 10.36 -6.59
CA LYS A 103 -12.78 11.52 -6.78
C LYS A 103 -13.67 11.65 -5.55
N LEU A 104 -13.26 12.47 -4.59
CA LEU A 104 -14.01 12.70 -3.35
C LEU A 104 -15.14 13.71 -3.61
N ASP A 105 -16.25 13.51 -2.92
CA ASP A 105 -17.31 14.53 -2.87
C ASP A 105 -16.79 15.80 -2.19
N ALA A 106 -17.32 16.94 -2.59
CA ALA A 106 -16.88 18.25 -2.11
C ALA A 106 -16.94 18.43 -0.57
N ASN A 107 -17.72 17.59 0.12
CA ASN A 107 -17.92 17.64 1.56
C ASN A 107 -17.00 16.69 2.34
N VAL A 108 -16.13 15.94 1.66
CA VAL A 108 -15.20 14.99 2.29
C VAL A 108 -13.84 15.65 2.47
N ASP A 109 -13.35 15.70 3.70
CA ASP A 109 -11.99 16.18 3.98
C ASP A 109 -10.97 15.19 3.37
N PRO A 110 -10.17 15.62 2.37
CA PRO A 110 -9.19 14.76 1.74
C PRO A 110 -8.03 14.38 2.68
N ASN A 111 -7.90 15.07 3.82
CA ASN A 111 -6.86 14.83 4.82
C ASN A 111 -7.33 13.96 5.98
N ALA A 112 -8.63 13.66 6.07
CA ALA A 112 -9.14 12.80 7.12
C ALA A 112 -8.53 11.39 7.02
N LEU A 113 -8.17 10.83 8.17
CA LEU A 113 -7.80 9.42 8.25
C LEU A 113 -9.05 8.57 8.05
N VAL A 114 -8.92 7.52 7.25
CA VAL A 114 -9.93 6.47 7.09
C VAL A 114 -9.36 5.15 7.55
N ILE A 115 -10.15 4.40 8.29
CA ILE A 115 -9.78 3.03 8.65
C ILE A 115 -10.14 2.12 7.48
N GLU A 116 -9.10 1.48 6.92
CA GLU A 116 -9.24 0.52 5.83
C GLU A 116 -8.62 -0.81 6.24
N PRO A 117 -9.40 -1.68 6.89
CA PRO A 117 -8.87 -2.92 7.45
C PRO A 117 -8.15 -3.76 6.40
N TYR A 118 -6.90 -4.12 6.70
CA TYR A 118 -6.00 -4.91 5.84
C TYR A 118 -5.80 -4.30 4.44
N ALA A 119 -5.97 -2.99 4.30
CA ALA A 119 -5.94 -2.26 3.03
C ALA A 119 -6.87 -2.88 1.96
N ASN A 120 -8.00 -3.47 2.37
CA ASN A 120 -8.93 -4.15 1.48
C ASN A 120 -10.31 -3.50 1.45
N PRO A 121 -10.52 -2.49 0.58
CA PRO A 121 -11.83 -1.83 0.43
C PRO A 121 -12.89 -2.71 -0.23
N PHE A 122 -12.51 -3.86 -0.78
CA PHE A 122 -13.40 -4.74 -1.53
C PHE A 122 -13.87 -5.96 -0.73
N ARG A 123 -13.69 -5.94 0.59
CA ARG A 123 -14.08 -7.06 1.45
C ARG A 123 -15.60 -7.23 1.46
N THR A 124 -16.06 -8.44 1.16
CA THR A 124 -17.47 -8.85 1.14
C THR A 124 -17.84 -9.86 2.23
N TYR A 125 -16.92 -10.11 3.16
CA TYR A 125 -17.04 -11.08 4.24
C TYR A 125 -16.67 -10.43 5.60
N PRO A 126 -17.02 -11.07 6.73
CA PRO A 126 -16.74 -10.51 8.06
C PRO A 126 -15.24 -10.29 8.31
N LEU A 127 -14.90 -9.17 8.95
CA LEU A 127 -13.52 -8.77 9.27
C LEU A 127 -12.77 -9.82 10.11
N VAL A 128 -13.48 -10.52 10.99
CA VAL A 128 -12.91 -11.57 11.84
C VAL A 128 -12.21 -12.66 11.03
N ARG A 129 -12.65 -12.94 9.82
CA ARG A 129 -12.02 -13.93 8.94
C ARG A 129 -10.60 -13.51 8.55
N ASP A 130 -10.41 -12.24 8.19
CA ASP A 130 -9.08 -11.70 7.91
C ASP A 130 -8.23 -11.71 9.17
N TYR A 131 -8.78 -11.23 10.30
CA TYR A 131 -8.08 -11.20 11.57
C TYR A 131 -7.52 -12.58 11.96
N GLU A 132 -8.33 -13.61 11.93
CA GLU A 132 -7.89 -14.96 12.28
C GLU A 132 -6.88 -15.52 11.26
N SER A 133 -7.05 -15.21 9.98
CA SER A 133 -6.13 -15.64 8.93
C SER A 133 -4.75 -14.99 9.10
N TYR A 134 -4.68 -13.69 9.33
CA TYR A 134 -3.41 -12.99 9.54
C TYR A 134 -2.76 -13.37 10.87
N LYS A 135 -3.53 -13.50 11.94
CA LYS A 135 -3.02 -13.97 13.23
C LYS A 135 -2.38 -15.35 13.11
N LYS A 136 -3.01 -16.26 12.38
CA LYS A 136 -2.47 -17.59 12.09
C LYS A 136 -1.19 -17.49 11.27
N LEU A 137 -1.17 -16.65 10.23
CA LEU A 137 -0.01 -16.45 9.37
C LEU A 137 1.21 -15.98 10.18
N PHE A 138 1.05 -14.96 11.02
CA PHE A 138 2.12 -14.45 11.86
C PHE A 138 2.58 -15.45 12.92
N LYS A 139 1.64 -16.19 13.53
CA LYS A 139 1.95 -17.12 14.64
C LYS A 139 2.54 -18.45 14.16
N GLU A 140 1.98 -19.03 13.10
CA GLU A 140 2.28 -20.41 12.68
C GLU A 140 3.29 -20.46 11.53
N CYS A 141 3.33 -19.45 10.69
CA CYS A 141 4.20 -19.41 9.50
C CYS A 141 5.45 -18.57 9.70
N GLY A 142 5.62 -17.90 10.84
CA GLY A 142 6.80 -17.09 11.14
C GLY A 142 6.98 -15.89 10.19
N VAL A 143 5.86 -15.33 9.72
CA VAL A 143 5.88 -14.17 8.83
C VAL A 143 6.12 -12.92 9.65
N ASP A 144 7.13 -12.14 9.28
CA ASP A 144 7.39 -10.83 9.88
C ASP A 144 6.32 -9.80 9.49
N CYS A 145 6.02 -8.89 10.41
CA CYS A 145 5.07 -7.81 10.17
C CYS A 145 5.74 -6.44 10.31
N TYR A 146 5.58 -5.61 9.29
CA TYR A 146 6.09 -4.23 9.28
C TYR A 146 4.98 -3.25 8.94
N ILE A 147 5.10 -2.03 9.49
CA ILE A 147 4.33 -0.86 9.06
C ILE A 147 5.31 0.12 8.42
N MET A 148 4.97 0.61 7.23
CA MET A 148 5.74 1.63 6.55
C MET A 148 4.87 2.87 6.35
N ASN A 149 5.26 3.96 7.00
CA ASN A 149 4.57 5.24 6.89
C ASN A 149 5.07 6.00 5.66
N THR A 150 4.18 6.19 4.70
CA THR A 150 4.47 6.91 3.44
C THR A 150 3.92 8.33 3.42
N GLY A 151 3.52 8.85 4.57
CA GLY A 151 2.92 10.17 4.73
C GLY A 151 3.84 11.18 5.39
N PHE A 152 3.49 11.52 6.62
CA PHE A 152 4.23 12.43 7.49
C PHE A 152 4.58 11.70 8.77
N PHE A 153 5.73 12.00 9.34
CA PHE A 153 6.00 11.73 10.73
C PHE A 153 5.97 13.06 11.46
N LEU A 154 5.04 13.19 12.40
CA LEU A 154 4.67 14.45 13.02
C LEU A 154 4.37 15.50 11.92
N GLU A 155 5.11 16.59 11.86
CA GLU A 155 4.92 17.65 10.86
C GLU A 155 5.84 17.51 9.64
N LYS A 156 6.73 16.50 9.62
CA LYS A 156 7.71 16.31 8.57
C LYS A 156 7.26 15.27 7.56
N LYS A 157 7.19 15.66 6.28
CA LYS A 157 6.84 14.74 5.19
C LYS A 157 7.98 13.74 4.96
N ILE A 158 7.61 12.47 4.87
CA ILE A 158 8.54 11.39 4.50
C ILE A 158 8.67 11.37 2.98
N PRO A 159 9.86 11.65 2.42
CA PRO A 159 10.09 11.58 0.98
C PRO A 159 10.01 10.14 0.48
N LYS A 160 9.67 9.98 -0.79
CA LYS A 160 9.63 8.64 -1.41
C LYS A 160 11.00 7.95 -1.41
N GLU A 161 12.07 8.73 -1.49
CA GLU A 161 13.45 8.26 -1.49
C GLU A 161 13.77 7.53 -0.17
N VAL A 162 13.34 8.09 0.97
CA VAL A 162 13.47 7.45 2.29
C VAL A 162 12.65 6.15 2.35
N THR A 163 11.45 6.16 1.82
CA THR A 163 10.60 4.95 1.78
C THR A 163 11.23 3.85 0.94
N LEU A 164 11.81 4.19 -0.21
CA LEU A 164 12.45 3.21 -1.09
C LEU A 164 13.75 2.67 -0.50
N ASP A 165 14.58 3.52 0.09
CA ASP A 165 15.80 3.12 0.80
C ASP A 165 15.49 2.15 1.95
N LEU A 166 14.50 2.48 2.77
CA LEU A 166 14.06 1.60 3.86
C LEU A 166 13.55 0.24 3.36
N LEU A 167 12.81 0.25 2.24
CA LEU A 167 12.29 -0.99 1.65
C LEU A 167 13.43 -1.86 1.10
N GLU A 168 14.40 -1.27 0.42
CA GLU A 168 15.58 -1.96 -0.11
C GLU A 168 16.39 -2.58 1.03
N ARG A 169 16.73 -1.80 2.05
CA ARG A 169 17.45 -2.27 3.23
C ARG A 169 16.67 -3.30 4.05
N LEU A 170 15.34 -3.21 4.07
CA LEU A 170 14.51 -4.24 4.70
C LEU A 170 14.64 -5.59 3.99
N VAL A 171 14.61 -5.59 2.65
CA VAL A 171 14.76 -6.80 1.84
C VAL A 171 16.18 -7.39 1.96
N GLU A 172 17.19 -6.54 2.07
CA GLU A 172 18.58 -6.94 2.26
C GLU A 172 18.89 -7.41 3.70
N GLY A 173 18.00 -7.12 4.65
CA GLY A 173 18.20 -7.46 6.06
C GLY A 173 19.19 -6.53 6.79
N ASP A 174 19.40 -5.32 6.27
CA ASP A 174 20.37 -4.33 6.78
C ASP A 174 19.72 -3.25 7.67
N LEU A 175 18.55 -3.50 8.23
CA LEU A 175 17.90 -2.59 9.16
C LEU A 175 18.17 -2.98 10.61
N GLN A 176 18.56 -1.99 11.42
CA GLN A 176 18.72 -2.14 12.86
C GLN A 176 17.48 -1.58 13.55
N PHE A 177 16.74 -2.46 14.22
CA PHE A 177 15.52 -2.09 14.92
C PHE A 177 15.81 -1.87 16.40
N GLU A 178 15.25 -0.78 16.95
CA GLU A 178 15.29 -0.41 18.34
C GLU A 178 13.86 -0.37 18.93
N PRO A 179 13.68 -0.60 20.25
CA PRO A 179 12.37 -0.56 20.90
C PRO A 179 11.65 0.77 20.66
N PHE A 180 10.36 0.71 20.34
CA PHE A 180 9.51 1.87 20.13
C PHE A 180 8.39 1.96 21.17
N GLY A 181 8.39 3.02 21.96
CA GLY A 181 7.43 3.22 23.01
C GLY A 181 7.63 2.28 24.22
N ALA A 182 6.59 2.18 25.03
CA ALA A 182 6.56 1.29 26.19
C ALA A 182 6.19 -0.17 25.83
N TYR A 183 6.03 -0.48 24.56
CA TYR A 183 5.59 -1.79 24.09
C TYR A 183 6.79 -2.65 23.70
N GLU A 184 6.96 -3.78 24.38
CA GLU A 184 8.08 -4.72 24.14
C GLU A 184 8.07 -5.31 22.71
N ASN A 185 6.89 -5.33 22.06
CA ASN A 185 6.68 -5.96 20.75
C ASN A 185 6.67 -4.97 19.58
N LEU A 186 7.03 -3.72 19.82
CA LEU A 186 7.19 -2.70 18.79
C LEU A 186 8.63 -2.23 18.71
N SER A 187 9.16 -2.19 17.51
CA SER A 187 10.48 -1.63 17.24
C SER A 187 10.48 -0.77 15.99
N TYR A 188 11.39 0.17 15.90
CA TYR A 188 11.51 1.10 14.78
C TYR A 188 12.97 1.23 14.34
N VAL A 189 13.18 1.84 13.19
CA VAL A 189 14.51 2.22 12.72
C VAL A 189 14.65 3.74 12.87
N GLU A 190 15.74 4.15 13.53
CA GLU A 190 16.11 5.56 13.55
C GLU A 190 16.56 6.00 12.17
N VAL A 191 15.81 6.94 11.59
CA VAL A 191 16.08 7.46 10.25
C VAL A 191 16.59 8.88 10.35
N PRO A 192 17.78 9.19 9.82
CA PRO A 192 18.35 10.54 9.87
C PRO A 192 17.37 11.61 9.37
N GLY A 193 17.15 12.61 10.21
CA GLY A 193 16.19 13.66 9.96
C GLY A 193 14.74 13.33 10.29
N PHE A 194 14.45 12.16 10.82
CA PHE A 194 13.14 11.74 11.33
C PHE A 194 13.25 11.21 12.77
N GLU A 195 14.23 11.68 13.51
CA GLU A 195 14.40 11.36 14.91
C GLU A 195 13.18 11.88 15.70
N PRO A 196 12.60 11.06 16.58
CA PRO A 196 11.54 11.53 17.48
C PRO A 196 12.05 12.69 18.37
N PRO A 197 11.30 13.80 18.51
CA PRO A 197 11.68 14.93 19.36
C PRO A 197 11.42 14.67 20.84
N PHE A 198 11.12 13.44 21.24
CA PHE A 198 10.76 13.00 22.58
C PHE A 198 11.44 11.67 22.89
N ASP A 199 11.48 11.28 24.16
CA ASP A 199 11.94 9.92 24.50
C ASP A 199 10.95 8.90 23.94
N VAL A 200 11.42 8.09 23.01
CA VAL A 200 10.61 7.09 22.30
C VAL A 200 9.97 6.10 23.27
N ARG A 201 10.62 5.82 24.39
CA ARG A 201 10.12 4.91 25.44
C ARG A 201 8.88 5.43 26.16
N GLU A 202 8.67 6.75 26.16
CA GLU A 202 7.52 7.42 26.77
C GLU A 202 6.39 7.69 25.76
N TYR A 203 6.60 7.34 24.49
CA TYR A 203 5.62 7.60 23.45
C TYR A 203 4.42 6.64 23.56
N HIS A 204 3.24 7.22 23.60
CA HIS A 204 1.96 6.51 23.57
C HIS A 204 1.21 6.89 22.30
N HIS A 205 0.97 5.88 21.46
CA HIS A 205 0.19 6.01 20.21
C HIS A 205 -1.31 5.85 20.45
#